data_f410ae1b64ed2babebc0f3b4ecc9dfc2
#
_entry.id   f410ae1b64ed2babebc0f3b4ecc9dfc2
#
_cell.length_a   1.000
_cell.length_b   1.000
_cell.length_c   1.000
_cell.angle_alpha   90.00
_cell.angle_beta   90.00
_cell.angle_gamma   90.00
#
_symmetry.space_group_name_H-M   'P 1'
#
loop_
_entity.id
_entity.type
_entity.pdbx_description
1 polymer ?
#
loop_
_entity_poly.entity_id
_entity_poly.type
_entity_poly.pdbx_seq_one_letter_code
_entity_poly.pdbx_strand_id
1 'polypeptide(L)'
;MLLMLKNLNQLIFSVRMKKKKRERNSILLQGSNDLFIGLNVILCRKRHRVFSFISAVSGCLLLLLFAFSVLTPPPTATDHFLAHHFSVVRKTQVVESNFDEVFQVPTSGGNLGRHLWSSNQSKFYYGCSNASKRFQSADLKTHPNRYLMIATSGGLNQQRTGIIDAVVVAYILNATLVIPKLDHHSYWKDTSDFAEIFNVDLFISSLSRDVEILEELPRNGGKAWVPRSMRVPRKCNSKCYQSRVLPVLNKRDVVELTKFDYRLSNRLETDLQKLRCRVNYHALRFTDPILEMGKILIERMRMKAKHFIALHLRFEPDMLAFSGCYYGGGEKERGELGAIRKRWKTLHVSNPEKVRRHGRCPLTPEEIGLMLRALGFGSDVHIYVASGEVYGGEETLAPLKALFPNFHSKETIASKEELAPFSAFSGRMAALDYVVCDESDVFVTNNNGNMARILAGRRRYFGHRPTIRPNTKKLYKLFLDRNNMTWDEFASKVRTYQIGYMGEPKEVKPGRGEFHENPDSCICETKGLESSQERNDGVEVSDEQEQQSLQSDPDWTDIDYLDTGGLSKELPNADSSVSNKHGQPEVEAFFSD
;
A
#
# COMPACT_ATOMS: atom_id res chain seq x y z
N MET A 1 -25.05 12.82 -33.97
CA MET A 1 -23.73 12.60 -33.39
C MET A 1 -23.64 11.33 -32.57
N LEU A 2 -24.57 11.04 -31.65
CA LEU A 2 -24.54 9.79 -30.83
C LEU A 2 -24.73 8.49 -31.66
N LEU A 3 -25.50 8.50 -32.72
CA LEU A 3 -25.69 7.32 -33.61
C LEU A 3 -24.43 6.95 -34.41
N MET A 4 -23.62 7.94 -34.80
CA MET A 4 -22.36 7.70 -35.52
C MET A 4 -21.29 7.10 -34.63
N LEU A 5 -21.24 7.47 -33.35
CA LEU A 5 -20.29 6.91 -32.38
C LEU A 5 -20.61 5.44 -32.01
N LYS A 6 -21.88 5.06 -31.97
CA LYS A 6 -22.31 3.67 -31.77
C LYS A 6 -21.90 2.75 -32.92
N ASN A 7 -22.05 3.23 -34.17
CA ASN A 7 -21.65 2.45 -35.35
C ASN A 7 -20.12 2.31 -35.47
N LEU A 8 -19.35 3.32 -35.03
CA LEU A 8 -17.89 3.26 -35.06
C LEU A 8 -17.34 2.22 -34.03
N ASN A 9 -17.95 2.14 -32.84
CA ASN A 9 -17.56 1.16 -31.83
C ASN A 9 -17.91 -0.28 -32.25
N GLN A 10 -19.04 -0.51 -32.94
CA GLN A 10 -19.35 -1.84 -33.47
C GLN A 10 -18.39 -2.26 -34.58
N LEU A 11 -17.94 -1.31 -35.42
CA LEU A 11 -16.96 -1.60 -36.45
C LEU A 11 -15.59 -1.96 -35.91
N ILE A 12 -15.14 -1.24 -34.86
CA ILE A 12 -13.87 -1.51 -34.16
C ILE A 12 -13.91 -2.88 -33.45
N PHE A 13 -15.04 -3.24 -32.86
CA PHE A 13 -15.21 -4.54 -32.18
C PHE A 13 -15.22 -5.70 -33.19
N SER A 14 -15.85 -5.52 -34.35
CA SER A 14 -15.88 -6.51 -35.45
C SER A 14 -14.49 -6.76 -36.05
N VAL A 15 -13.68 -5.70 -36.20
CA VAL A 15 -12.30 -5.80 -36.71
C VAL A 15 -11.37 -6.51 -35.71
N ARG A 16 -11.54 -6.29 -34.39
CA ARG A 16 -10.78 -6.97 -33.35
C ARG A 16 -11.08 -8.46 -33.27
N MET A 17 -12.34 -8.85 -33.44
CA MET A 17 -12.74 -10.27 -33.44
C MET A 17 -12.24 -11.03 -34.69
N LYS A 18 -12.19 -10.39 -35.85
CA LYS A 18 -11.64 -11.00 -37.08
C LYS A 18 -10.12 -11.19 -37.00
N LYS A 19 -9.39 -10.32 -36.32
CA LYS A 19 -7.94 -10.47 -36.09
C LYS A 19 -7.62 -11.68 -35.21
N LYS A 20 -8.41 -11.92 -34.17
CA LYS A 20 -8.23 -13.04 -33.22
C LYS A 20 -8.56 -14.43 -33.81
N LYS A 21 -9.39 -14.48 -34.86
CA LYS A 21 -9.74 -15.72 -35.59
C LYS A 21 -8.72 -16.08 -36.67
N ARG A 22 -7.92 -15.11 -37.14
CA ARG A 22 -6.90 -15.32 -38.19
C ARG A 22 -5.58 -15.85 -37.65
N GLU A 23 -5.28 -15.66 -36.37
CA GLU A 23 -4.07 -16.19 -35.72
C GLU A 23 -4.15 -17.68 -35.35
N ARG A 24 -5.29 -18.34 -35.57
CA ARG A 24 -5.48 -19.77 -35.29
C ARG A 24 -5.31 -20.70 -36.51
N ASN A 25 -5.19 -20.19 -37.72
CA ASN A 25 -5.21 -20.99 -38.96
C ASN A 25 -4.00 -20.77 -39.88
N SER A 26 -2.82 -20.41 -39.35
CA SER A 26 -1.61 -20.33 -40.18
C SER A 26 -0.61 -21.43 -39.84
N ILE A 27 -1.00 -22.68 -40.13
CA ILE A 27 -0.08 -23.75 -40.47
C ILE A 27 -0.62 -24.34 -41.78
N LEU A 28 0.07 -24.08 -42.87
CA LEU A 28 0.07 -24.62 -44.21
C LEU A 28 -0.05 -23.55 -45.30
N LEU A 29 1.05 -23.45 -46.01
CA LEU A 29 1.24 -23.13 -47.43
C LEU A 29 2.25 -21.99 -47.65
N GLN A 30 3.45 -22.46 -48.02
CA GLN A 30 4.46 -21.70 -48.77
C GLN A 30 3.94 -21.46 -50.19
N GLY A 31 4.07 -20.20 -50.69
CA GLY A 31 3.99 -19.92 -52.10
C GLY A 31 3.29 -18.59 -52.42
N SER A 32 4.09 -17.61 -52.82
CA SER A 32 3.86 -16.45 -53.68
C SER A 32 4.12 -15.07 -53.05
N ASN A 33 5.31 -14.56 -53.36
CA ASN A 33 5.82 -13.24 -52.94
C ASN A 33 5.31 -12.04 -53.78
N ASP A 34 4.41 -12.21 -54.71
CA ASP A 34 4.08 -11.15 -55.66
C ASP A 34 2.75 -10.36 -55.42
N LEU A 35 1.99 -10.77 -54.38
CA LEU A 35 0.72 -10.07 -54.08
C LEU A 35 0.84 -8.99 -53.02
N PHE A 36 2.02 -8.86 -52.35
CA PHE A 36 2.22 -7.94 -51.21
C PHE A 36 2.57 -6.49 -51.62
N ILE A 37 3.05 -6.25 -52.82
CA ILE A 37 3.47 -4.92 -53.31
C ILE A 37 2.27 -4.07 -53.74
N GLY A 38 1.23 -4.68 -54.31
CA GLY A 38 0.04 -3.98 -54.78
C GLY A 38 -0.86 -3.42 -53.66
N LEU A 39 -0.93 -4.10 -52.52
CA LEU A 39 -1.82 -3.69 -51.42
C LEU A 39 -1.27 -2.52 -50.59
N ASN A 40 0.05 -2.38 -50.50
CA ASN A 40 0.68 -1.28 -49.77
C ASN A 40 0.53 0.08 -50.45
N VAL A 41 0.48 0.13 -51.78
CA VAL A 41 0.32 1.39 -52.52
C VAL A 41 -1.11 1.93 -52.39
N ILE A 42 -2.13 1.06 -52.31
CA ILE A 42 -3.54 1.46 -52.13
C ILE A 42 -3.81 1.94 -50.71
N LEU A 43 -3.19 1.34 -49.70
CA LEU A 43 -3.32 1.76 -48.30
C LEU A 43 -2.62 3.08 -48.01
N CYS A 44 -1.46 3.38 -48.63
CA CYS A 44 -0.79 4.66 -48.52
C CYS A 44 -1.59 5.81 -49.15
N ARG A 45 -2.26 5.59 -50.31
CA ARG A 45 -3.05 6.63 -50.98
C ARG A 45 -4.33 7.01 -50.20
N LYS A 46 -4.95 6.07 -49.48
CA LYS A 46 -6.08 6.36 -48.59
C LYS A 46 -5.66 7.10 -47.31
N ARG A 47 -4.47 6.77 -46.79
CA ARG A 47 -3.94 7.40 -45.57
C ARG A 47 -3.62 8.88 -45.77
N HIS A 48 -3.07 9.27 -46.92
CA HIS A 48 -2.78 10.68 -47.23
C HIS A 48 -4.05 11.55 -47.34
N ARG A 49 -5.16 11.05 -47.90
CA ARG A 49 -6.41 11.80 -47.99
C ARG A 49 -7.07 12.02 -46.62
N VAL A 50 -6.97 11.03 -45.72
CA VAL A 50 -7.51 11.16 -44.36
C VAL A 50 -6.67 12.13 -43.51
N PHE A 51 -5.35 12.13 -43.67
CA PHE A 51 -4.48 13.10 -42.99
C PHE A 51 -4.70 14.53 -43.45
N SER A 52 -4.90 14.74 -44.76
CA SER A 52 -5.20 16.08 -45.29
C SER A 52 -6.55 16.60 -44.81
N PHE A 53 -7.55 15.74 -44.67
CA PHE A 53 -8.86 16.12 -44.13
C PHE A 53 -8.82 16.47 -42.63
N ILE A 54 -8.11 15.68 -41.83
CA ILE A 54 -7.92 15.95 -40.41
C ILE A 54 -7.12 17.25 -40.21
N SER A 55 -6.09 17.51 -41.01
CA SER A 55 -5.30 18.74 -40.94
C SER A 55 -6.14 19.98 -41.32
N ALA A 56 -7.01 19.90 -42.33
CA ALA A 56 -7.87 21.00 -42.72
C ALA A 56 -8.93 21.30 -41.64
N VAL A 57 -9.56 20.28 -41.06
CA VAL A 57 -10.53 20.44 -39.97
C VAL A 57 -9.88 21.00 -38.71
N SER A 58 -8.66 20.55 -38.37
CA SER A 58 -7.90 21.07 -37.24
C SER A 58 -7.48 22.53 -37.45
N GLY A 59 -7.07 22.90 -38.65
CA GLY A 59 -6.75 24.28 -39.02
C GLY A 59 -7.95 25.23 -38.91
N CYS A 60 -9.13 24.79 -39.39
CA CYS A 60 -10.36 25.57 -39.24
C CYS A 60 -10.79 25.74 -37.77
N LEU A 61 -10.61 24.71 -36.96
CA LEU A 61 -10.92 24.76 -35.51
C LEU A 61 -10.02 25.74 -34.79
N LEU A 62 -8.72 25.75 -35.11
CA LEU A 62 -7.75 26.70 -34.53
C LEU A 62 -8.05 28.13 -34.96
N LEU A 63 -8.43 28.36 -36.19
CA LEU A 63 -8.83 29.70 -36.67
C LEU A 63 -10.12 30.19 -36.00
N LEU A 64 -11.09 29.32 -35.77
CA LEU A 64 -12.30 29.64 -35.02
C LEU A 64 -12.00 29.97 -33.55
N LEU A 65 -11.10 29.21 -32.88
CA LEU A 65 -10.66 29.48 -31.51
C LEU A 65 -9.88 30.81 -31.45
N PHE A 66 -9.04 31.11 -32.42
CA PHE A 66 -8.33 32.38 -32.51
C PHE A 66 -9.29 33.57 -32.75
N ALA A 67 -10.26 33.41 -33.62
CA ALA A 67 -11.30 34.44 -33.86
C ALA A 67 -12.16 34.66 -32.58
N PHE A 68 -12.51 33.61 -31.86
CA PHE A 68 -13.19 33.73 -30.57
C PHE A 68 -12.33 34.43 -29.50
N SER A 69 -11.02 34.18 -29.47
CA SER A 69 -10.08 34.81 -28.54
C SER A 69 -9.88 36.31 -28.80
N VAL A 70 -10.04 36.76 -30.05
CA VAL A 70 -9.89 38.18 -30.43
C VAL A 70 -11.22 38.96 -30.27
N LEU A 71 -12.37 38.27 -30.29
CA LEU A 71 -13.70 38.88 -30.19
C LEU A 71 -14.25 38.90 -28.77
N THR A 72 -13.60 38.20 -27.80
CA THR A 72 -14.00 38.29 -26.38
C THR A 72 -13.23 39.44 -25.72
N PRO A 73 -13.90 40.38 -25.05
CA PRO A 73 -13.22 41.40 -24.26
C PRO A 73 -12.34 40.74 -23.19
N PRO A 74 -11.19 41.31 -22.82
CA PRO A 74 -10.33 40.75 -21.80
C PRO A 74 -11.14 40.58 -20.51
N PRO A 75 -11.02 39.44 -19.81
CA PRO A 75 -11.66 39.27 -18.53
C PRO A 75 -11.10 40.31 -17.56
N THR A 76 -11.95 41.18 -17.11
CA THR A 76 -11.68 42.08 -15.98
C THR A 76 -11.30 41.22 -14.78
N ALA A 77 -10.18 41.55 -14.18
CA ALA A 77 -9.53 40.88 -13.07
C ALA A 77 -10.52 40.39 -12.01
N THR A 78 -10.74 39.06 -11.98
CA THR A 78 -11.29 38.33 -10.85
C THR A 78 -10.50 37.03 -10.62
N ASP A 79 -9.16 37.12 -10.73
CA ASP A 79 -8.24 36.03 -10.37
C ASP A 79 -7.89 36.07 -8.88
N HIS A 80 -8.90 36.21 -8.02
CA HIS A 80 -8.69 36.19 -6.55
C HIS A 80 -9.43 35.05 -5.83
N PHE A 81 -9.81 33.96 -6.51
CA PHE A 81 -10.63 32.94 -5.85
C PHE A 81 -9.95 31.61 -5.52
N LEU A 82 -8.65 31.42 -5.79
CA LEU A 82 -7.98 30.13 -5.51
C LEU A 82 -6.76 30.21 -4.59
N ALA A 83 -6.40 31.39 -4.10
CA ALA A 83 -5.21 31.56 -3.24
C ALA A 83 -5.54 31.74 -1.74
N HIS A 84 -6.79 31.71 -1.32
CA HIS A 84 -7.19 32.17 0.04
C HIS A 84 -7.45 31.09 1.08
N HIS A 85 -7.15 29.82 0.86
CA HIS A 85 -7.51 28.80 1.85
C HIS A 85 -6.38 28.23 2.71
N PHE A 86 -5.15 28.74 2.65
CA PHE A 86 -4.06 28.24 3.49
C PHE A 86 -3.14 29.31 4.11
N SER A 87 -3.58 30.56 4.20
CA SER A 87 -2.78 31.63 4.83
C SER A 87 -3.59 32.38 5.89
N VAL A 88 -3.94 31.72 6.98
CA VAL A 88 -4.45 32.43 8.15
C VAL A 88 -3.71 31.97 9.40
N VAL A 89 -2.45 32.39 9.52
CA VAL A 89 -1.85 32.77 10.81
C VAL A 89 -0.94 33.98 10.54
N ARG A 90 -1.51 35.13 10.33
CA ARG A 90 -0.87 36.42 10.63
C ARG A 90 -1.94 37.39 11.12
N LYS A 91 -1.73 37.81 12.37
CA LYS A 91 -2.32 38.97 13.06
C LYS A 91 -3.32 39.79 12.22
N THR A 92 -4.59 39.62 12.48
CA THR A 92 -5.59 40.60 12.08
C THR A 92 -6.35 41.03 13.31
N GLN A 93 -6.43 42.33 13.44
CA GLN A 93 -7.28 43.03 14.39
C GLN A 93 -8.73 42.57 14.26
N VAL A 94 -9.36 42.43 15.39
CA VAL A 94 -10.75 42.07 15.61
C VAL A 94 -11.66 42.92 14.74
N VAL A 95 -12.33 42.28 13.79
CA VAL A 95 -13.64 42.68 13.30
C VAL A 95 -14.55 41.51 13.63
N GLU A 96 -15.33 41.66 14.66
CA GLU A 96 -16.40 40.72 15.03
C GLU A 96 -17.38 40.60 13.86
N SER A 97 -17.31 39.48 13.14
CA SER A 97 -18.37 39.03 12.25
C SER A 97 -18.85 37.66 12.71
N ASN A 98 -20.14 37.51 12.90
CA ASN A 98 -20.87 36.34 13.41
C ASN A 98 -20.74 35.05 12.57
N PHE A 99 -19.54 34.71 12.06
CA PHE A 99 -19.28 33.50 11.28
C PHE A 99 -18.58 32.40 12.08
N ASP A 100 -18.20 32.63 13.35
CA ASP A 100 -17.44 31.66 14.17
C ASP A 100 -18.29 30.56 14.82
N GLU A 101 -19.60 30.58 14.64
CA GLU A 101 -20.50 29.59 15.27
C GLU A 101 -20.72 28.31 14.42
N VAL A 102 -20.32 28.28 13.16
CA VAL A 102 -20.77 27.25 12.21
C VAL A 102 -20.03 25.90 12.36
N PHE A 103 -18.77 25.87 12.77
CA PHE A 103 -17.97 24.65 12.85
C PHE A 103 -17.24 24.51 14.20
N GLN A 104 -18.00 24.28 15.29
CA GLN A 104 -17.42 24.05 16.62
C GLN A 104 -17.34 22.55 16.92
N VAL A 105 -16.12 22.04 17.16
CA VAL A 105 -15.89 20.63 17.49
C VAL A 105 -16.22 20.39 18.97
N PRO A 106 -17.22 19.57 19.33
CA PRO A 106 -17.58 19.29 20.72
C PRO A 106 -16.42 18.64 21.49
N THR A 107 -16.22 18.98 22.75
CA THR A 107 -15.17 18.37 23.59
C THR A 107 -15.49 16.93 23.99
N SER A 108 -16.76 16.58 24.18
CA SER A 108 -17.18 15.22 24.53
C SER A 108 -17.46 14.37 23.27
N GLY A 109 -17.23 13.04 23.35
CA GLY A 109 -17.59 12.08 22.31
C GLY A 109 -19.06 11.68 22.31
N GLY A 110 -19.83 12.10 23.32
CA GLY A 110 -21.23 11.71 23.49
C GLY A 110 -21.41 10.20 23.69
N ASN A 111 -22.65 9.72 23.42
CA ASN A 111 -22.98 8.29 23.57
C ASN A 111 -22.40 7.40 22.46
N LEU A 112 -21.95 7.98 21.34
CA LEU A 112 -21.40 7.25 20.19
C LEU A 112 -20.07 6.56 20.51
N GLY A 113 -19.24 7.13 21.38
CA GLY A 113 -17.92 6.60 21.72
C GLY A 113 -17.91 5.28 22.48
N ARG A 114 -19.02 4.86 23.09
CA ARG A 114 -19.05 3.65 23.93
C ARG A 114 -18.79 2.35 23.14
N HIS A 115 -19.18 2.28 21.88
CA HIS A 115 -19.08 1.09 21.03
C HIS A 115 -17.80 1.06 20.17
N LEU A 116 -16.99 2.12 20.21
CA LEU A 116 -15.80 2.23 19.36
C LEU A 116 -14.60 1.42 19.88
N TRP A 117 -14.60 1.04 21.16
CA TRP A 117 -13.49 0.36 21.81
C TRP A 117 -13.44 -1.15 21.60
N SER A 118 -14.52 -1.74 21.05
CA SER A 118 -14.61 -3.16 20.81
C SER A 118 -15.46 -3.46 19.58
N SER A 119 -15.18 -4.57 18.89
CA SER A 119 -16.01 -5.07 17.80
C SER A 119 -17.00 -6.12 18.31
N ASN A 120 -18.28 -5.91 18.06
CA ASN A 120 -19.33 -6.91 18.40
C ASN A 120 -19.23 -8.18 17.55
N GLN A 121 -18.62 -8.09 16.36
CA GLN A 121 -18.50 -9.21 15.42
C GLN A 121 -17.24 -10.04 15.70
N SER A 122 -16.23 -9.51 16.39
CA SER A 122 -14.94 -10.19 16.60
C SER A 122 -15.07 -11.58 17.21
N LYS A 123 -16.05 -11.81 18.08
CA LYS A 123 -16.31 -13.11 18.74
C LYS A 123 -16.70 -14.24 17.78
N PHE A 124 -17.16 -13.91 16.57
CA PHE A 124 -17.59 -14.91 15.58
C PHE A 124 -16.46 -15.34 14.65
N TYR A 125 -15.31 -14.69 14.74
CA TYR A 125 -14.18 -14.91 13.85
C TYR A 125 -12.95 -15.34 14.64
N TYR A 126 -12.17 -16.24 14.03
CA TYR A 126 -10.91 -16.70 14.61
C TYR A 126 -9.85 -16.93 13.54
N GLY A 127 -8.59 -16.83 13.94
CA GLY A 127 -7.47 -17.10 13.05
C GLY A 127 -7.38 -18.58 12.69
N CYS A 128 -7.31 -18.90 11.41
CA CYS A 128 -7.26 -20.27 10.91
C CYS A 128 -6.17 -20.41 9.84
N SER A 129 -5.03 -20.91 10.24
CA SER A 129 -3.87 -21.07 9.35
C SER A 129 -3.38 -22.52 9.19
N ASN A 130 -4.11 -23.49 9.74
CA ASN A 130 -3.73 -24.89 9.66
C ASN A 130 -3.69 -25.37 8.20
N ALA A 131 -2.67 -26.15 7.89
CA ALA A 131 -2.52 -26.80 6.61
C ALA A 131 -3.63 -27.86 6.38
N SER A 132 -4.06 -28.06 5.15
CA SER A 132 -4.93 -29.16 4.77
C SER A 132 -4.18 -30.50 4.78
N LYS A 133 -4.93 -31.61 4.74
CA LYS A 133 -4.35 -32.97 4.64
C LYS A 133 -3.53 -33.19 3.34
N ARG A 134 -3.67 -32.32 2.34
CA ARG A 134 -2.94 -32.39 1.06
C ARG A 134 -1.61 -31.66 1.09
N PHE A 135 -1.39 -30.86 2.11
CA PHE A 135 -0.16 -30.09 2.25
C PHE A 135 0.97 -31.03 2.68
N GLN A 136 1.99 -31.15 1.85
CA GLN A 136 3.14 -32.00 2.13
C GLN A 136 4.06 -31.32 3.15
N SER A 137 4.57 -32.07 4.11
CA SER A 137 5.56 -31.60 5.08
C SER A 137 6.93 -31.38 4.43
N ALA A 138 7.77 -30.61 5.10
CA ALA A 138 9.09 -30.22 4.60
C ALA A 138 9.97 -31.41 4.27
N ASP A 139 10.02 -32.43 5.16
CA ASP A 139 10.78 -33.67 5.01
C ASP A 139 10.43 -34.45 3.75
N LEU A 140 9.18 -34.43 3.31
CA LEU A 140 8.71 -35.08 2.10
C LEU A 140 8.93 -34.24 0.84
N LYS A 141 8.99 -32.94 0.99
CA LYS A 141 8.96 -32.00 -0.14
C LYS A 141 10.31 -31.42 -0.49
N THR A 142 11.17 -31.14 0.50
CA THR A 142 12.44 -30.48 0.27
C THR A 142 13.38 -31.36 -0.54
N HIS A 143 13.92 -30.82 -1.63
CA HIS A 143 14.89 -31.51 -2.45
C HIS A 143 16.30 -31.23 -1.90
N PRO A 144 17.13 -32.24 -1.66
CA PRO A 144 18.50 -32.04 -1.19
C PRO A 144 19.30 -31.17 -2.18
N ASN A 145 20.22 -30.39 -1.65
CA ASN A 145 21.09 -29.46 -2.40
C ASN A 145 20.36 -28.37 -3.19
N ARG A 146 19.19 -27.90 -2.72
CA ARG A 146 18.53 -26.72 -3.23
C ARG A 146 18.44 -25.68 -2.13
N TYR A 147 19.26 -24.65 -2.22
CA TYR A 147 19.31 -23.59 -1.19
C TYR A 147 18.82 -22.26 -1.77
N LEU A 148 17.82 -21.69 -1.13
CA LEU A 148 17.25 -20.41 -1.49
C LEU A 148 17.71 -19.35 -0.49
N MET A 149 18.41 -18.34 -0.99
CA MET A 149 18.78 -17.14 -0.24
C MET A 149 17.90 -15.97 -0.67
N ILE A 150 17.55 -15.11 0.27
CA ILE A 150 16.69 -13.96 0.02
C ILE A 150 17.37 -12.71 0.59
N ALA A 151 17.52 -11.68 -0.23
CA ALA A 151 17.85 -10.32 0.20
C ALA A 151 16.59 -9.46 0.07
N THR A 152 16.01 -9.07 1.20
CA THR A 152 14.80 -8.24 1.27
C THR A 152 15.10 -6.79 0.87
N SER A 153 14.09 -5.93 0.80
CA SER A 153 14.28 -4.49 0.53
C SER A 153 13.20 -3.65 1.19
N GLY A 154 13.54 -2.39 1.48
CA GLY A 154 12.62 -1.39 2.02
C GLY A 154 12.57 -1.33 3.55
N GLY A 155 11.57 -0.66 4.12
CA GLY A 155 11.38 -0.55 5.55
C GLY A 155 10.95 -1.87 6.20
N LEU A 156 10.89 -1.90 7.55
CA LEU A 156 10.67 -3.13 8.34
C LEU A 156 9.46 -3.95 7.87
N ASN A 157 8.29 -3.32 7.70
CA ASN A 157 7.07 -4.07 7.36
C ASN A 157 7.04 -4.49 5.88
N GLN A 158 7.74 -3.80 5.00
CA GLN A 158 7.99 -4.26 3.63
C GLN A 158 8.89 -5.50 3.63
N GLN A 159 9.97 -5.48 4.41
CA GLN A 159 10.87 -6.62 4.59
C GLN A 159 10.13 -7.80 5.24
N ARG A 160 9.26 -7.57 6.23
CA ARG A 160 8.39 -8.63 6.78
C ARG A 160 7.58 -9.33 5.70
N THR A 161 6.96 -8.59 4.77
CA THR A 161 6.25 -9.19 3.62
C THR A 161 7.18 -10.01 2.74
N GLY A 162 8.40 -9.53 2.49
CA GLY A 162 9.44 -10.27 1.77
C GLY A 162 9.83 -11.58 2.47
N ILE A 163 10.03 -11.56 3.79
CA ILE A 163 10.34 -12.75 4.59
C ILE A 163 9.21 -13.78 4.53
N ILE A 164 7.96 -13.33 4.67
CA ILE A 164 6.77 -14.19 4.60
C ILE A 164 6.69 -14.85 3.22
N ASP A 165 6.88 -14.09 2.17
CA ASP A 165 6.87 -14.57 0.80
C ASP A 165 8.04 -15.52 0.52
N ALA A 166 9.22 -15.30 1.12
CA ALA A 166 10.39 -16.15 1.00
C ALA A 166 10.12 -17.59 1.42
N VAL A 167 9.44 -17.78 2.57
CA VAL A 167 9.05 -19.12 3.06
C VAL A 167 8.12 -19.81 2.06
N VAL A 168 7.13 -19.11 1.54
CA VAL A 168 6.20 -19.69 0.55
C VAL A 168 6.91 -20.02 -0.77
N VAL A 169 7.85 -19.18 -1.19
CA VAL A 169 8.65 -19.44 -2.40
C VAL A 169 9.58 -20.63 -2.20
N ALA A 170 10.20 -20.79 -1.04
CA ALA A 170 10.99 -21.97 -0.71
C ALA A 170 10.15 -23.26 -0.81
N TYR A 171 8.93 -23.23 -0.27
CA TYR A 171 7.97 -24.33 -0.41
C TYR A 171 7.62 -24.62 -1.88
N ILE A 172 7.33 -23.60 -2.69
CA ILE A 172 7.01 -23.76 -4.14
C ILE A 172 8.16 -24.38 -4.91
N LEU A 173 9.40 -24.05 -4.54
CA LEU A 173 10.63 -24.49 -5.22
C LEU A 173 11.16 -25.82 -4.66
N ASN A 174 10.57 -26.38 -3.62
CA ASN A 174 11.08 -27.54 -2.88
C ASN A 174 12.54 -27.31 -2.44
N ALA A 175 12.81 -26.18 -1.81
CA ALA A 175 14.14 -25.72 -1.45
C ALA A 175 14.26 -25.43 0.05
N THR A 176 15.45 -25.67 0.60
CA THR A 176 15.84 -25.22 1.93
C THR A 176 16.04 -23.71 1.90
N LEU A 177 15.36 -23.00 2.79
CA LEU A 177 15.51 -21.55 2.94
C LEU A 177 16.67 -21.24 3.88
N VAL A 178 17.56 -20.35 3.46
CA VAL A 178 18.52 -19.71 4.38
C VAL A 178 17.87 -18.47 4.97
N ILE A 179 18.08 -18.20 6.26
CA ILE A 179 17.54 -17.01 6.94
C ILE A 179 17.67 -15.78 6.04
N PRO A 180 16.57 -15.07 5.75
CA PRO A 180 16.60 -13.90 4.86
C PRO A 180 17.49 -12.78 5.37
N LYS A 181 18.25 -12.18 4.47
CA LYS A 181 19.06 -10.99 4.77
C LYS A 181 18.19 -9.75 4.75
N LEU A 182 18.35 -8.91 5.76
CA LEU A 182 17.67 -7.62 5.83
C LEU A 182 18.37 -6.57 4.96
N ASP A 183 17.66 -5.49 4.65
CA ASP A 183 18.14 -4.41 3.77
C ASP A 183 18.90 -3.34 4.58
N HIS A 184 20.21 -3.37 4.50
CA HIS A 184 21.09 -2.37 5.13
C HIS A 184 21.35 -1.13 4.26
N HIS A 185 20.91 -1.13 2.99
CA HIS A 185 21.28 -0.11 1.99
C HIS A 185 20.15 0.80 1.58
N SER A 186 18.93 0.55 2.07
CA SER A 186 17.76 1.38 1.79
C SER A 186 17.87 2.78 2.40
N TYR A 187 16.88 3.61 2.13
CA TYR A 187 16.76 4.95 2.69
C TYR A 187 16.93 4.98 4.22
N TRP A 188 16.43 3.95 4.90
CA TRP A 188 16.40 3.83 6.35
C TRP A 188 17.75 3.54 6.98
N LYS A 189 18.74 3.08 6.19
CA LYS A 189 20.14 2.80 6.62
C LYS A 189 20.22 2.01 7.94
N ASP A 190 19.29 1.09 8.15
CA ASP A 190 19.28 0.23 9.34
C ASP A 190 20.25 -0.93 9.12
N THR A 191 21.18 -1.10 10.03
CA THR A 191 22.21 -2.15 9.97
C THR A 191 21.86 -3.39 10.78
N SER A 192 20.62 -3.47 11.31
CA SER A 192 20.18 -4.63 12.08
C SER A 192 20.10 -5.87 11.19
N ASP A 193 20.65 -6.97 11.70
CA ASP A 193 20.48 -8.29 11.14
C ASP A 193 19.14 -8.93 11.54
N PHE A 194 18.77 -10.03 10.87
CA PHE A 194 17.50 -10.74 11.15
C PHE A 194 17.37 -11.11 12.62
N ALA A 195 18.43 -11.67 13.24
CA ALA A 195 18.46 -12.11 14.63
C ALA A 195 18.33 -10.97 15.66
N GLU A 196 18.60 -9.74 15.26
CA GLU A 196 18.46 -8.58 16.14
C GLU A 196 17.03 -8.01 16.17
N ILE A 197 16.20 -8.38 15.19
CA ILE A 197 14.80 -7.94 15.10
C ILE A 197 13.84 -9.10 15.35
N PHE A 198 14.13 -10.31 14.82
CA PHE A 198 13.24 -11.47 14.88
C PHE A 198 13.88 -12.65 15.62
N ASN A 199 13.06 -13.38 16.37
CA ASN A 199 13.48 -14.59 17.07
C ASN A 199 13.74 -15.73 16.06
N VAL A 200 15.02 -16.08 15.85
CA VAL A 200 15.47 -17.08 14.88
C VAL A 200 15.01 -18.48 15.27
N ASP A 201 15.20 -18.87 16.53
CA ASP A 201 14.84 -20.22 17.01
C ASP A 201 13.34 -20.49 16.83
N LEU A 202 12.51 -19.52 17.18
CA LEU A 202 11.07 -19.60 17.00
C LEU A 202 10.70 -19.63 15.52
N PHE A 203 11.37 -18.83 14.68
CA PHE A 203 11.11 -18.80 13.25
C PHE A 203 11.39 -20.17 12.60
N ILE A 204 12.53 -20.78 12.92
CA ILE A 204 12.91 -22.11 12.43
C ILE A 204 11.99 -23.19 12.99
N SER A 205 11.81 -23.25 14.32
CA SER A 205 11.06 -24.33 14.96
C SER A 205 9.58 -24.34 14.61
N SER A 206 8.93 -23.18 14.54
CA SER A 206 7.50 -23.08 14.19
C SER A 206 7.20 -23.42 12.73
N LEU A 207 8.18 -23.33 11.84
CA LEU A 207 8.02 -23.62 10.41
C LEU A 207 8.66 -24.95 10.00
N SER A 208 9.23 -25.72 10.90
CA SER A 208 9.97 -26.96 10.63
C SER A 208 9.15 -28.01 9.84
N ARG A 209 7.82 -28.02 10.01
CA ARG A 209 6.93 -28.90 9.24
C ARG A 209 6.56 -28.33 7.86
N ASP A 210 6.73 -27.03 7.66
CA ASP A 210 6.33 -26.36 6.41
C ASP A 210 7.50 -26.25 5.43
N VAL A 211 8.66 -25.77 5.91
CA VAL A 211 9.87 -25.51 5.10
C VAL A 211 11.09 -25.79 5.96
N GLU A 212 12.08 -26.44 5.36
CA GLU A 212 13.39 -26.56 5.98
C GLU A 212 14.11 -25.22 5.94
N ILE A 213 14.55 -24.73 7.12
CA ILE A 213 15.20 -23.44 7.25
C ILE A 213 16.53 -23.60 7.98
N LEU A 214 17.59 -23.00 7.43
CA LEU A 214 18.92 -22.97 8.01
C LEU A 214 19.33 -21.54 8.34
N GLU A 215 20.09 -21.38 9.43
CA GLU A 215 20.66 -20.07 9.80
C GLU A 215 21.69 -19.64 8.76
N GLU A 216 22.58 -20.55 8.37
CA GLU A 216 23.65 -20.29 7.42
C GLU A 216 23.72 -21.35 6.34
N LEU A 217 24.23 -20.96 5.18
CA LEU A 217 24.47 -21.86 4.08
C LEU A 217 25.60 -22.85 4.41
N PRO A 218 25.37 -24.18 4.37
CA PRO A 218 26.40 -25.16 4.68
C PRO A 218 27.58 -25.07 3.70
N ARG A 219 28.78 -25.34 4.16
CA ARG A 219 29.97 -25.34 3.30
C ARG A 219 29.99 -26.56 2.37
N ASN A 220 30.31 -26.36 1.12
CA ASN A 220 30.47 -27.46 0.13
C ASN A 220 31.93 -27.93 0.10
N GLY A 221 32.23 -29.06 0.74
CA GLY A 221 33.59 -29.59 0.79
C GLY A 221 34.60 -28.58 1.38
N GLY A 222 34.20 -27.79 2.39
CA GLY A 222 35.03 -26.75 3.02
C GLY A 222 35.06 -25.43 2.26
N LYS A 223 34.51 -25.32 1.06
CA LYS A 223 34.47 -24.11 0.23
C LYS A 223 33.14 -23.35 0.42
N ALA A 224 33.19 -22.02 0.38
CA ALA A 224 31.99 -21.19 0.35
C ALA A 224 31.27 -21.34 -1.00
N TRP A 225 29.96 -21.38 -0.98
CA TRP A 225 29.15 -21.30 -2.18
C TRP A 225 29.23 -19.90 -2.83
N VAL A 226 29.12 -19.85 -4.15
CA VAL A 226 28.93 -18.61 -4.91
C VAL A 226 27.46 -18.61 -5.39
N PRO A 227 26.55 -17.92 -4.67
CA PRO A 227 25.15 -17.88 -5.05
C PRO A 227 24.96 -17.23 -6.41
N ARG A 228 24.04 -17.75 -7.22
CA ARG A 228 23.58 -17.05 -8.41
C ARG A 228 22.53 -16.01 -8.01
N SER A 229 22.92 -14.76 -7.99
CA SER A 229 21.98 -13.66 -7.75
C SER A 229 21.08 -13.46 -8.98
N MET A 230 19.79 -13.32 -8.73
CA MET A 230 18.80 -12.99 -9.75
C MET A 230 17.61 -12.23 -9.15
N ARG A 231 16.81 -11.65 -10.04
CA ARG A 231 15.60 -10.92 -9.68
C ARG A 231 14.38 -11.53 -10.38
N VAL A 232 13.27 -11.61 -9.68
CA VAL A 232 11.99 -12.03 -10.23
C VAL A 232 11.05 -10.83 -10.40
N PRO A 233 10.13 -10.85 -11.39
CA PRO A 233 9.16 -9.78 -11.53
C PRO A 233 8.23 -9.71 -10.31
N ARG A 234 7.62 -8.55 -10.08
CA ARG A 234 6.59 -8.38 -9.06
C ARG A 234 5.38 -9.28 -9.36
N LYS A 235 4.67 -9.70 -8.32
CA LYS A 235 3.46 -10.54 -8.43
C LYS A 235 3.70 -11.86 -9.20
N CYS A 236 4.92 -12.42 -9.13
CA CYS A 236 5.28 -13.72 -9.72
C CYS A 236 4.50 -14.84 -9.01
N ASN A 237 3.74 -15.65 -9.73
CA ASN A 237 2.97 -16.77 -9.18
C ASN A 237 3.80 -18.07 -9.14
N SER A 238 3.22 -19.16 -8.62
CA SER A 238 3.90 -20.46 -8.50
C SER A 238 4.50 -20.93 -9.83
N LYS A 239 3.76 -20.82 -10.94
CA LYS A 239 4.26 -21.19 -12.28
C LYS A 239 5.44 -20.33 -12.74
N CYS A 240 5.40 -19.03 -12.41
CA CYS A 240 6.49 -18.10 -12.70
C CYS A 240 7.77 -18.49 -11.95
N TYR A 241 7.70 -18.86 -10.66
CA TYR A 241 8.85 -19.34 -9.89
C TYR A 241 9.39 -20.66 -10.44
N GLN A 242 8.52 -21.62 -10.74
CA GLN A 242 8.89 -22.91 -11.32
C GLN A 242 9.55 -22.77 -12.69
N SER A 243 9.12 -21.82 -13.52
CA SER A 243 9.69 -21.65 -14.87
C SER A 243 10.96 -20.79 -14.89
N ARG A 244 11.13 -19.84 -13.96
CA ARG A 244 12.26 -18.90 -13.97
C ARG A 244 13.36 -19.22 -12.98
N VAL A 245 13.00 -19.65 -11.77
CA VAL A 245 13.95 -19.85 -10.67
C VAL A 245 14.38 -21.32 -10.57
N LEU A 246 13.43 -22.25 -10.63
CA LEU A 246 13.72 -23.68 -10.46
C LEU A 246 14.77 -24.22 -11.44
N PRO A 247 14.77 -23.89 -12.75
CA PRO A 247 15.82 -24.37 -13.68
C PRO A 247 17.22 -23.84 -13.31
N VAL A 248 17.29 -22.62 -12.76
CA VAL A 248 18.57 -22.05 -12.31
C VAL A 248 19.03 -22.76 -11.03
N LEU A 249 18.09 -22.97 -10.09
CA LEU A 249 18.36 -23.65 -8.82
C LEU A 249 18.82 -25.11 -9.04
N ASN A 250 18.21 -25.84 -9.97
CA ASN A 250 18.63 -27.21 -10.34
C ASN A 250 20.04 -27.27 -10.96
N LYS A 251 20.52 -26.16 -11.55
CA LYS A 251 21.85 -26.10 -12.18
C LYS A 251 22.94 -25.59 -11.24
N ARG A 252 22.58 -24.81 -10.24
CA ARG A 252 23.53 -24.03 -9.42
C ARG A 252 23.48 -24.36 -7.94
N ASP A 253 22.52 -25.17 -7.49
CA ASP A 253 22.25 -25.56 -6.11
C ASP A 253 21.91 -24.39 -5.17
N VAL A 254 22.49 -23.21 -5.39
CA VAL A 254 22.26 -21.98 -4.58
C VAL A 254 21.84 -20.83 -5.45
N VAL A 255 20.68 -20.25 -5.13
CA VAL A 255 20.16 -19.03 -5.78
C VAL A 255 19.84 -17.99 -4.73
N GLU A 256 20.26 -16.75 -4.95
CA GLU A 256 19.90 -15.60 -4.16
C GLU A 256 18.92 -14.69 -4.94
N LEU A 257 17.70 -14.51 -4.39
CA LEU A 257 16.73 -13.56 -4.93
C LEU A 257 16.94 -12.20 -4.27
N THR A 258 17.25 -11.18 -5.07
CA THR A 258 17.56 -9.84 -4.57
C THR A 258 16.39 -8.87 -4.73
N LYS A 259 16.38 -7.82 -3.92
CA LYS A 259 15.32 -6.79 -3.88
C LYS A 259 13.95 -7.46 -3.76
N PHE A 260 13.86 -8.34 -2.75
CA PHE A 260 12.74 -9.25 -2.59
C PHE A 260 11.63 -8.61 -1.76
N ASP A 261 10.81 -7.82 -2.44
CA ASP A 261 9.61 -7.17 -1.91
C ASP A 261 8.45 -7.35 -2.91
N TYR A 262 7.26 -7.71 -2.45
CA TYR A 262 6.08 -7.93 -3.32
C TYR A 262 6.35 -8.78 -4.57
N ARG A 263 7.25 -9.75 -4.46
CA ARG A 263 7.62 -10.61 -5.59
C ARG A 263 6.70 -11.80 -5.75
N LEU A 264 5.90 -12.13 -4.73
CA LEU A 264 4.94 -13.22 -4.80
C LEU A 264 3.52 -12.68 -5.07
N SER A 265 2.79 -13.36 -5.94
CA SER A 265 1.40 -13.05 -6.26
C SER A 265 0.48 -13.28 -5.06
N ASN A 266 -0.56 -12.44 -4.89
CA ASN A 266 -1.62 -12.70 -3.91
C ASN A 266 -2.63 -13.74 -4.38
N ARG A 267 -2.60 -14.16 -5.65
CA ARG A 267 -3.43 -15.24 -6.20
C ARG A 267 -2.71 -16.58 -6.06
N LEU A 268 -2.75 -17.13 -4.86
CA LEU A 268 -2.18 -18.43 -4.51
C LEU A 268 -3.29 -19.41 -4.12
N GLU A 269 -2.96 -20.69 -4.14
CA GLU A 269 -3.80 -21.75 -3.58
C GLU A 269 -3.97 -21.55 -2.08
N THR A 270 -5.10 -22.00 -1.53
CA THR A 270 -5.49 -21.80 -0.13
C THR A 270 -4.41 -22.25 0.86
N ASP A 271 -3.77 -23.39 0.65
CA ASP A 271 -2.72 -23.89 1.55
C ASP A 271 -1.48 -22.99 1.57
N LEU A 272 -1.10 -22.41 0.42
CA LEU A 272 0.00 -21.44 0.36
C LEU A 272 -0.36 -20.11 1.03
N GLN A 273 -1.62 -19.68 0.93
CA GLN A 273 -2.11 -18.52 1.70
C GLN A 273 -2.11 -18.83 3.21
N LYS A 274 -2.54 -20.04 3.61
CA LYS A 274 -2.47 -20.50 5.00
C LYS A 274 -1.03 -20.53 5.52
N LEU A 275 -0.07 -20.93 4.68
CA LEU A 275 1.35 -20.87 5.02
C LEU A 275 1.79 -19.41 5.28
N ARG A 276 1.42 -18.44 4.42
CA ARG A 276 1.65 -17.02 4.69
C ARG A 276 1.11 -16.59 6.05
N CYS A 277 -0.10 -17.05 6.40
CA CYS A 277 -0.72 -16.72 7.70
C CYS A 277 0.10 -17.30 8.87
N ARG A 278 0.57 -18.56 8.78
CA ARG A 278 1.43 -19.17 9.81
C ARG A 278 2.72 -18.38 9.99
N VAL A 279 3.39 -18.03 8.90
CA VAL A 279 4.62 -17.25 8.97
C VAL A 279 4.37 -15.89 9.62
N ASN A 280 3.39 -15.13 9.12
CA ASN A 280 3.16 -13.75 9.58
C ASN A 280 2.70 -13.66 11.04
N TYR A 281 1.82 -14.56 11.46
CA TYR A 281 1.12 -14.42 12.74
C TYR A 281 1.76 -15.26 13.86
N HIS A 282 2.48 -16.34 13.54
CA HIS A 282 3.01 -17.26 14.53
C HIS A 282 4.53 -17.36 14.52
N ALA A 283 5.17 -17.40 13.34
CA ALA A 283 6.60 -17.62 13.24
C ALA A 283 7.43 -16.34 13.32
N LEU A 284 6.97 -15.24 12.70
CA LEU A 284 7.74 -13.99 12.62
C LEU A 284 7.47 -13.10 13.86
N ARG A 285 8.08 -13.46 14.96
CA ARG A 285 7.99 -12.76 16.26
C ARG A 285 9.24 -11.91 16.48
N PHE A 286 9.08 -10.73 17.05
CA PHE A 286 10.20 -9.89 17.47
C PHE A 286 11.02 -10.54 18.59
N THR A 287 12.28 -10.12 18.73
CA THR A 287 13.16 -10.52 19.82
C THR A 287 12.64 -10.03 21.17
N ASP A 288 13.06 -10.72 22.25
CA ASP A 288 12.59 -10.39 23.59
C ASP A 288 12.93 -8.95 24.02
N PRO A 289 14.11 -8.35 23.74
CA PRO A 289 14.36 -6.95 24.08
C PRO A 289 13.36 -5.97 23.45
N ILE A 290 12.96 -6.20 22.20
CA ILE A 290 11.94 -5.37 21.51
C ILE A 290 10.56 -5.56 22.17
N LEU A 291 10.19 -6.81 22.48
CA LEU A 291 8.91 -7.11 23.11
C LEU A 291 8.81 -6.56 24.53
N GLU A 292 9.88 -6.67 25.33
CA GLU A 292 9.94 -6.14 26.69
C GLU A 292 9.83 -4.61 26.69
N MET A 293 10.59 -3.92 25.85
CA MET A 293 10.47 -2.47 25.74
C MET A 293 9.08 -2.06 25.24
N GLY A 294 8.53 -2.75 24.23
CA GLY A 294 7.17 -2.54 23.77
C GLY A 294 6.13 -2.73 24.89
N LYS A 295 6.29 -3.74 25.74
CA LYS A 295 5.44 -3.99 26.91
C LYS A 295 5.52 -2.85 27.92
N ILE A 296 6.71 -2.33 28.21
CA ILE A 296 6.90 -1.17 29.09
C ILE A 296 6.11 0.04 28.56
N LEU A 297 6.20 0.31 27.25
CA LEU A 297 5.45 1.41 26.62
C LEU A 297 3.93 1.22 26.78
N ILE A 298 3.43 0.00 26.56
CA ILE A 298 2.01 -0.34 26.73
C ILE A 298 1.56 -0.16 28.18
N GLU A 299 2.31 -0.66 29.13
CA GLU A 299 2.01 -0.55 30.56
C GLU A 299 1.93 0.92 30.98
N ARG A 300 2.86 1.78 30.50
CA ARG A 300 2.83 3.22 30.76
C ARG A 300 1.61 3.90 30.13
N MET A 301 1.19 3.48 28.94
CA MET A 301 -0.07 3.95 28.37
C MET A 301 -1.27 3.51 29.20
N ARG A 302 -1.29 2.25 29.64
CA ARG A 302 -2.37 1.71 30.50
C ARG A 302 -2.45 2.37 31.88
N MET A 303 -1.32 2.82 32.44
CA MET A 303 -1.31 3.64 33.66
C MET A 303 -1.95 5.02 33.47
N LYS A 304 -1.91 5.57 32.24
CA LYS A 304 -2.48 6.87 31.93
C LYS A 304 -3.98 6.77 31.58
N ALA A 305 -4.41 5.69 30.95
CA ALA A 305 -5.79 5.49 30.51
C ALA A 305 -6.18 4.02 30.42
N LYS A 306 -7.44 3.72 30.80
CA LYS A 306 -8.02 2.37 30.65
C LYS A 306 -8.01 1.91 29.20
N HIS A 307 -8.33 2.85 28.28
CA HIS A 307 -8.37 2.63 26.84
C HIS A 307 -7.57 3.72 26.13
N PHE A 308 -6.84 3.35 25.09
CA PHE A 308 -6.11 4.31 24.27
C PHE A 308 -6.16 3.96 22.78
N ILE A 309 -6.05 4.98 21.95
CA ILE A 309 -5.88 4.86 20.51
C ILE A 309 -4.39 4.83 20.19
N ALA A 310 -3.93 3.93 19.32
CA ALA A 310 -2.66 4.08 18.65
C ALA A 310 -2.90 4.59 17.21
N LEU A 311 -2.30 5.71 16.87
CA LEU A 311 -2.35 6.32 15.56
C LEU A 311 -1.03 6.12 14.83
N HIS A 312 -1.01 5.32 13.78
CA HIS A 312 0.11 5.29 12.85
C HIS A 312 0.00 6.48 11.90
N LEU A 313 0.78 7.51 12.18
CA LEU A 313 0.79 8.76 11.42
C LEU A 313 1.93 8.74 10.41
N ARG A 314 1.65 8.27 9.20
CA ARG A 314 2.62 8.23 8.09
C ARG A 314 2.61 9.56 7.35
N PHE A 315 3.29 10.55 7.94
CA PHE A 315 3.35 11.93 7.43
C PHE A 315 4.79 12.47 7.39
N GLU A 316 5.75 11.57 7.17
CA GLU A 316 7.17 11.88 7.05
C GLU A 316 7.50 12.44 5.65
N PRO A 317 8.58 13.24 5.52
CA PRO A 317 8.95 13.89 4.26
C PRO A 317 9.13 12.95 3.08
N ASP A 318 9.69 11.76 3.31
CA ASP A 318 9.90 10.75 2.28
C ASP A 318 8.58 10.22 1.72
N MET A 319 7.61 9.92 2.59
CA MET A 319 6.30 9.42 2.15
C MET A 319 5.50 10.49 1.41
N LEU A 320 5.53 11.73 1.88
CA LEU A 320 4.86 12.83 1.19
C LEU A 320 5.48 13.06 -0.19
N ALA A 321 6.82 13.06 -0.27
CA ALA A 321 7.53 13.17 -1.53
C ALA A 321 7.22 12.01 -2.48
N PHE A 322 7.20 10.77 -1.98
CA PHE A 322 6.88 9.57 -2.74
C PHE A 322 5.45 9.60 -3.29
N SER A 323 4.47 9.93 -2.45
CA SER A 323 3.05 10.00 -2.84
C SER A 323 2.80 11.07 -3.92
N GLY A 324 3.62 12.11 -3.97
CA GLY A 324 3.45 13.26 -4.85
C GLY A 324 2.26 14.12 -4.46
N CYS A 325 1.85 14.08 -3.21
CA CYS A 325 0.81 14.91 -2.63
C CYS A 325 1.33 16.32 -2.33
N TYR A 326 0.41 17.27 -2.23
CA TYR A 326 0.69 18.66 -1.89
C TYR A 326 -0.36 19.13 -0.87
N TYR A 327 0.10 19.79 0.18
CA TYR A 327 -0.73 20.18 1.34
C TYR A 327 -0.84 21.69 1.54
N GLY A 328 -0.40 22.49 0.57
CA GLY A 328 -0.58 23.93 0.59
C GLY A 328 0.61 24.74 1.13
N GLY A 329 1.75 24.11 1.45
CA GLY A 329 2.94 24.78 2.00
C GLY A 329 3.75 25.61 1.00
N GLY A 330 3.18 25.94 -0.17
CA GLY A 330 3.77 26.83 -1.17
C GLY A 330 5.04 26.30 -1.83
N GLU A 331 5.92 27.20 -2.24
CA GLU A 331 7.16 26.85 -2.93
C GLU A 331 8.16 26.11 -2.01
N LYS A 332 8.10 26.34 -0.71
CA LYS A 332 8.94 25.62 0.27
C LYS A 332 8.63 24.12 0.23
N GLU A 333 7.37 23.74 0.41
CA GLU A 333 6.96 22.33 0.36
C GLU A 333 7.30 21.69 -0.99
N ARG A 334 7.00 22.39 -2.11
CA ARG A 334 7.30 21.88 -3.45
C ARG A 334 8.80 21.68 -3.68
N GLY A 335 9.62 22.61 -3.18
CA GLY A 335 11.09 22.53 -3.28
C GLY A 335 11.64 21.37 -2.46
N GLU A 336 11.28 21.26 -1.19
CA GLU A 336 11.77 20.24 -0.25
C GLU A 336 11.33 18.83 -0.67
N LEU A 337 10.02 18.62 -0.84
CA LEU A 337 9.48 17.30 -1.24
C LEU A 337 9.89 16.95 -2.68
N GLY A 338 10.00 17.94 -3.57
CA GLY A 338 10.50 17.74 -4.92
C GLY A 338 11.97 17.29 -4.96
N ALA A 339 12.82 17.83 -4.09
CA ALA A 339 14.21 17.42 -3.96
C ALA A 339 14.33 15.97 -3.46
N ILE A 340 13.52 15.60 -2.47
CA ILE A 340 13.44 14.21 -1.98
C ILE A 340 12.93 13.29 -3.08
N ARG A 341 11.87 13.68 -3.81
CA ARG A 341 11.25 12.88 -4.88
C ARG A 341 12.20 12.56 -6.03
N LYS A 342 13.16 13.43 -6.34
CA LYS A 342 14.19 13.19 -7.37
C LYS A 342 15.05 11.95 -7.11
N ARG A 343 15.06 11.42 -5.89
CA ARG A 343 15.75 10.16 -5.54
C ARG A 343 15.15 8.95 -6.28
N TRP A 344 13.87 9.00 -6.61
CA TRP A 344 13.16 7.93 -7.35
C TRP A 344 13.07 8.29 -8.84
N LYS A 345 14.00 7.78 -9.63
CA LYS A 345 14.11 8.06 -11.08
C LYS A 345 12.89 7.56 -11.88
N THR A 346 12.18 6.58 -11.34
CA THR A 346 11.03 5.93 -12.01
C THR A 346 9.69 6.59 -11.69
N LEU A 347 9.63 7.50 -10.72
CA LEU A 347 8.38 8.18 -10.40
C LEU A 347 8.08 9.28 -11.41
N HIS A 348 6.94 9.14 -12.09
CA HIS A 348 6.45 10.16 -13.02
C HIS A 348 5.98 11.42 -12.28
N VAL A 349 5.91 12.53 -13.01
CA VAL A 349 5.28 13.76 -12.51
C VAL A 349 3.82 13.44 -12.14
N SER A 350 3.46 13.73 -10.90
CA SER A 350 2.10 13.52 -10.41
C SER A 350 1.33 14.85 -10.41
N ASN A 351 0.03 14.77 -10.65
CA ASN A 351 -0.87 15.87 -10.34
C ASN A 351 -1.37 15.68 -8.91
N PRO A 352 -0.96 16.52 -7.93
CA PRO A 352 -1.28 16.33 -6.51
C PRO A 352 -2.78 16.29 -6.22
N GLU A 353 -3.57 17.13 -6.89
CA GLU A 353 -5.03 17.16 -6.72
C GLU A 353 -5.68 15.86 -7.21
N LYS A 354 -5.22 15.34 -8.35
CA LYS A 354 -5.68 14.05 -8.86
C LYS A 354 -5.32 12.92 -7.90
N VAL A 355 -4.10 12.92 -7.36
CA VAL A 355 -3.64 11.92 -6.38
C VAL A 355 -4.51 11.97 -5.12
N ARG A 356 -4.75 13.18 -4.58
CA ARG A 356 -5.58 13.38 -3.39
C ARG A 356 -7.04 12.98 -3.63
N ARG A 357 -7.62 13.38 -4.76
CA ARG A 357 -9.00 13.01 -5.15
C ARG A 357 -9.19 11.50 -5.29
N HIS A 358 -8.15 10.77 -5.67
CA HIS A 358 -8.18 9.31 -5.74
C HIS A 358 -7.96 8.64 -4.38
N GLY A 359 -7.82 9.41 -3.30
CA GLY A 359 -7.61 8.88 -1.94
C GLY A 359 -6.21 8.31 -1.70
N ARG A 360 -5.22 8.73 -2.51
CA ARG A 360 -3.84 8.24 -2.43
C ARG A 360 -2.94 9.10 -1.54
N CYS A 361 -3.42 10.23 -1.05
CA CYS A 361 -2.69 11.07 -0.12
C CYS A 361 -2.99 10.67 1.32
N PRO A 362 -1.99 10.57 2.19
CA PRO A 362 -2.21 10.50 3.62
C PRO A 362 -3.09 11.65 4.10
N LEU A 363 -3.98 11.41 5.03
CA LEU A 363 -4.69 12.49 5.72
C LEU A 363 -3.70 13.26 6.60
N THR A 364 -3.90 14.57 6.71
CA THR A 364 -3.13 15.40 7.63
C THR A 364 -3.43 15.05 9.09
N PRO A 365 -2.55 15.41 10.04
CA PRO A 365 -2.85 15.23 11.47
C PRO A 365 -4.17 15.84 11.89
N GLU A 366 -4.50 17.05 11.40
CA GLU A 366 -5.79 17.70 11.63
C GLU A 366 -6.97 16.90 11.09
N GLU A 367 -6.90 16.45 9.83
CA GLU A 367 -7.96 15.68 9.17
C GLU A 367 -8.25 14.36 9.90
N ILE A 368 -7.21 13.67 10.39
CA ILE A 368 -7.37 12.48 11.23
C ILE A 368 -8.03 12.83 12.56
N GLY A 369 -7.59 13.91 13.21
CA GLY A 369 -8.19 14.37 14.46
C GLY A 369 -9.68 14.67 14.30
N LEU A 370 -10.05 15.42 13.28
CA LEU A 370 -11.46 15.74 12.97
C LEU A 370 -12.28 14.48 12.67
N MET A 371 -11.73 13.54 11.92
CA MET A 371 -12.38 12.26 11.66
C MET A 371 -12.67 11.50 12.96
N LEU A 372 -11.68 11.39 13.86
CA LEU A 372 -11.84 10.68 15.12
C LEU A 372 -12.88 11.38 16.03
N ARG A 373 -12.87 12.72 16.09
CA ARG A 373 -13.89 13.50 16.79
C ARG A 373 -15.28 13.24 16.23
N ALA A 374 -15.42 13.25 14.91
CA ALA A 374 -16.69 12.98 14.21
C ALA A 374 -17.22 11.56 14.42
N LEU A 375 -16.33 10.58 14.61
CA LEU A 375 -16.70 9.21 14.97
C LEU A 375 -17.20 9.09 16.40
N GLY A 376 -16.87 10.04 17.28
CA GLY A 376 -17.36 10.07 18.66
C GLY A 376 -16.28 9.88 19.73
N PHE A 377 -14.99 9.96 19.39
CA PHE A 377 -13.94 10.01 20.40
C PHE A 377 -13.86 11.42 21.04
N GLY A 378 -13.89 11.49 22.36
CA GLY A 378 -13.79 12.73 23.12
C GLY A 378 -12.35 13.30 23.12
N SER A 379 -12.19 14.56 23.56
CA SER A 379 -10.87 15.19 23.73
C SER A 379 -10.07 14.58 24.89
N ASP A 380 -10.75 13.90 25.80
CA ASP A 380 -10.19 13.17 26.94
C ASP A 380 -9.46 11.88 26.55
N VAL A 381 -9.63 11.42 25.32
CA VAL A 381 -9.01 10.18 24.83
C VAL A 381 -7.49 10.32 24.71
N HIS A 382 -6.78 9.33 25.22
CA HIS A 382 -5.33 9.23 25.09
C HIS A 382 -4.95 8.63 23.74
N ILE A 383 -4.07 9.33 23.01
CA ILE A 383 -3.55 8.88 21.72
C ILE A 383 -2.05 8.64 21.82
N TYR A 384 -1.62 7.43 21.46
CA TYR A 384 -0.22 7.10 21.19
C TYR A 384 0.03 7.27 19.68
N VAL A 385 0.97 8.13 19.31
CA VAL A 385 1.34 8.37 17.90
C VAL A 385 2.59 7.60 17.55
N ALA A 386 2.42 6.63 16.66
CA ALA A 386 3.47 5.85 16.04
C ALA A 386 3.87 6.55 14.74
N SER A 387 5.01 7.21 14.74
CA SER A 387 5.53 7.97 13.59
C SER A 387 7.04 8.14 13.72
N GLY A 388 7.69 8.38 12.59
CA GLY A 388 8.99 9.03 12.55
C GLY A 388 8.85 10.55 12.68
N GLU A 389 9.80 11.29 12.11
CA GLU A 389 9.76 12.76 12.09
C GLU A 389 8.67 13.25 11.14
N VAL A 390 7.63 13.88 11.68
CA VAL A 390 6.50 14.41 10.91
C VAL A 390 6.93 15.65 10.12
N TYR A 391 6.58 15.72 8.84
CA TYR A 391 6.85 16.88 8.00
C TYR A 391 6.19 18.15 8.56
N GLY A 392 6.95 19.23 8.69
CA GLY A 392 6.51 20.47 9.33
C GLY A 392 6.49 20.43 10.86
N GLY A 393 6.89 19.30 11.46
CA GLY A 393 7.13 19.17 12.90
C GLY A 393 5.93 19.54 13.76
N GLU A 394 6.21 20.32 14.81
CA GLU A 394 5.21 20.71 15.82
C GLU A 394 4.06 21.56 15.24
N GLU A 395 4.34 22.42 14.26
CA GLU A 395 3.31 23.22 13.61
C GLU A 395 2.24 22.35 12.93
N THR A 396 2.66 21.27 12.28
CA THR A 396 1.75 20.31 11.65
C THR A 396 0.98 19.47 12.66
N LEU A 397 1.58 19.16 13.82
CA LEU A 397 0.95 18.36 14.87
C LEU A 397 0.03 19.18 15.80
N ALA A 398 0.21 20.49 15.89
CA ALA A 398 -0.53 21.35 16.82
C ALA A 398 -2.07 21.22 16.70
N PRO A 399 -2.70 21.17 15.52
CA PRO A 399 -4.15 20.98 15.41
C PRO A 399 -4.63 19.62 15.97
N LEU A 400 -3.87 18.55 15.76
CA LEU A 400 -4.20 17.23 16.33
C LEU A 400 -4.08 17.25 17.86
N LYS A 401 -3.02 17.89 18.39
CA LYS A 401 -2.83 18.04 19.84
C LYS A 401 -3.91 18.91 20.48
N ALA A 402 -4.41 19.93 19.78
CA ALA A 402 -5.54 20.73 20.23
C ALA A 402 -6.84 19.91 20.33
N LEU A 403 -7.07 19.01 19.37
CA LEU A 403 -8.24 18.12 19.37
C LEU A 403 -8.12 16.99 20.42
N PHE A 404 -6.90 16.54 20.72
CA PHE A 404 -6.58 15.47 21.65
C PHE A 404 -5.34 15.84 22.50
N PRO A 405 -5.52 16.58 23.59
CA PRO A 405 -4.42 17.04 24.45
C PRO A 405 -3.60 15.91 25.08
N ASN A 406 -4.21 14.73 25.29
CA ASN A 406 -3.53 13.55 25.82
C ASN A 406 -2.74 12.83 24.71
N PHE A 407 -1.77 13.54 24.15
CA PHE A 407 -0.92 13.09 23.05
C PHE A 407 0.40 12.48 23.57
N HIS A 408 0.72 11.27 23.13
CA HIS A 408 1.88 10.52 23.56
C HIS A 408 2.64 9.92 22.36
N SER A 409 3.95 9.75 22.51
CA SER A 409 4.80 8.97 21.60
C SER A 409 5.80 8.16 22.42
N LYS A 410 6.54 7.26 21.79
CA LYS A 410 7.60 6.49 22.49
C LYS A 410 8.61 7.42 23.16
N GLU A 411 8.93 8.54 22.53
CA GLU A 411 9.88 9.53 23.05
C GLU A 411 9.34 10.33 24.26
N THR A 412 8.00 10.40 24.41
CA THR A 412 7.37 11.13 25.53
C THR A 412 7.05 10.22 26.72
N ILE A 413 6.98 8.91 26.52
CA ILE A 413 6.63 7.94 27.56
C ILE A 413 7.79 7.05 28.00
N ALA A 414 8.91 7.06 27.27
CA ALA A 414 10.16 6.40 27.66
C ALA A 414 11.29 7.43 27.80
N SER A 415 12.29 7.11 28.60
CA SER A 415 13.49 7.92 28.72
C SER A 415 14.43 7.70 27.53
N LYS A 416 15.37 8.62 27.34
CA LYS A 416 16.39 8.49 26.29
C LYS A 416 17.29 7.29 26.51
N GLU A 417 17.57 6.98 27.77
CA GLU A 417 18.42 5.84 28.18
C GLU A 417 17.73 4.52 27.83
N GLU A 418 16.43 4.42 28.07
CA GLU A 418 15.64 3.22 27.72
C GLU A 418 15.55 3.01 26.22
N LEU A 419 15.45 4.09 25.43
CA LEU A 419 15.41 4.03 23.98
C LEU A 419 16.80 3.91 23.32
N ALA A 420 17.89 4.17 24.02
CA ALA A 420 19.23 4.17 23.47
C ALA A 420 19.61 2.89 22.69
N PRO A 421 19.25 1.66 23.15
CA PRO A 421 19.53 0.43 22.40
C PRO A 421 18.80 0.33 21.05
N PHE A 422 17.76 1.13 20.82
CA PHE A 422 16.88 1.07 19.65
C PHE A 422 17.03 2.30 18.74
N SER A 423 17.35 3.46 19.30
CA SER A 423 17.24 4.76 18.64
C SER A 423 18.13 4.94 17.40
N ALA A 424 19.26 4.23 17.34
CA ALA A 424 20.13 4.22 16.16
C ALA A 424 19.61 3.35 15.02
N PHE A 425 18.56 2.55 15.24
CA PHE A 425 18.05 1.53 14.33
C PHE A 425 16.57 1.78 14.02
N SER A 426 16.29 2.27 12.82
CA SER A 426 14.94 2.62 12.41
C SER A 426 13.97 1.43 12.43
N GLY A 427 14.43 0.23 12.04
CA GLY A 427 13.64 -0.98 12.09
C GLY A 427 13.26 -1.41 13.50
N ARG A 428 14.18 -1.25 14.47
CA ARG A 428 13.89 -1.54 15.90
C ARG A 428 12.90 -0.53 16.48
N MET A 429 13.05 0.76 16.15
CA MET A 429 12.10 1.81 16.56
C MET A 429 10.71 1.58 15.96
N ALA A 430 10.64 1.20 14.69
CA ALA A 430 9.37 0.83 14.03
C ALA A 430 8.75 -0.45 14.63
N ALA A 431 9.58 -1.40 15.11
CA ALA A 431 9.10 -2.59 15.82
C ALA A 431 8.46 -2.25 17.16
N LEU A 432 9.00 -1.28 17.92
CA LEU A 432 8.38 -0.78 19.15
C LEU A 432 6.99 -0.19 18.85
N ASP A 433 6.89 0.68 17.85
CA ASP A 433 5.62 1.26 17.41
C ASP A 433 4.62 0.19 16.98
N TYR A 434 5.10 -0.83 16.25
CA TYR A 434 4.27 -1.96 15.85
C TYR A 434 3.67 -2.69 17.05
N VAL A 435 4.47 -2.97 18.10
CA VAL A 435 4.01 -3.67 19.30
C VAL A 435 2.95 -2.85 20.04
N VAL A 436 3.16 -1.54 20.21
CA VAL A 436 2.17 -0.67 20.87
C VAL A 436 0.89 -0.56 20.04
N CYS A 437 1.00 -0.42 18.72
CA CYS A 437 -0.16 -0.37 17.83
C CYS A 437 -0.97 -1.66 17.82
N ASP A 438 -0.31 -2.83 17.88
CA ASP A 438 -0.98 -4.12 17.95
C ASP A 438 -1.80 -4.28 19.24
N GLU A 439 -1.26 -3.80 20.37
CA GLU A 439 -1.86 -3.92 21.71
C GLU A 439 -2.84 -2.79 22.09
N SER A 440 -2.94 -1.73 21.29
CA SER A 440 -3.92 -0.65 21.51
C SER A 440 -5.36 -1.15 21.43
N ASP A 441 -6.30 -0.47 22.09
CA ASP A 441 -7.72 -0.82 21.98
C ASP A 441 -8.23 -0.53 20.56
N VAL A 442 -7.88 0.64 20.02
CA VAL A 442 -8.19 1.04 18.65
C VAL A 442 -6.90 1.42 17.94
N PHE A 443 -6.69 0.83 16.78
CA PHE A 443 -5.60 1.21 15.89
C PHE A 443 -6.15 2.09 14.76
N VAL A 444 -5.50 3.20 14.50
CA VAL A 444 -5.90 4.17 13.47
C VAL A 444 -4.74 4.41 12.52
N THR A 445 -5.02 4.55 11.25
CA THR A 445 -4.01 4.91 10.24
C THR A 445 -4.43 6.14 9.46
N ASN A 446 -3.48 6.90 8.94
CA ASN A 446 -3.77 8.01 8.02
C ASN A 446 -3.53 7.67 6.55
N ASN A 447 -3.04 6.46 6.29
CA ASN A 447 -2.75 5.95 4.95
C ASN A 447 -2.97 4.43 4.88
N ASN A 448 -2.61 3.85 3.73
CA ASN A 448 -2.72 2.41 3.45
C ASN A 448 -1.34 1.72 3.32
N GLY A 449 -0.33 2.17 4.06
CA GLY A 449 1.03 1.62 4.06
C GLY A 449 1.11 0.17 4.56
N ASN A 450 2.31 -0.39 4.53
CA ASN A 450 2.55 -1.79 4.89
C ASN A 450 2.24 -2.10 6.35
N MET A 451 2.67 -1.24 7.28
CA MET A 451 2.36 -1.38 8.70
C MET A 451 0.84 -1.36 8.94
N ALA A 452 0.12 -0.41 8.30
CA ALA A 452 -1.33 -0.31 8.39
C ALA A 452 -2.03 -1.62 7.99
N ARG A 453 -1.61 -2.22 6.87
CA ARG A 453 -2.19 -3.47 6.35
C ARG A 453 -1.86 -4.68 7.19
N ILE A 454 -0.60 -4.84 7.59
CA ILE A 454 -0.15 -6.00 8.38
C ILE A 454 -0.82 -5.99 9.75
N LEU A 455 -0.89 -4.85 10.42
CA LEU A 455 -1.57 -4.73 11.70
C LEU A 455 -3.10 -4.91 11.57
N ALA A 456 -3.73 -4.36 10.53
CA ALA A 456 -5.16 -4.60 10.28
C ALA A 456 -5.44 -6.10 10.12
N GLY A 457 -4.62 -6.80 9.35
CA GLY A 457 -4.72 -8.25 9.18
C GLY A 457 -4.50 -9.02 10.47
N ARG A 458 -3.45 -8.67 11.24
CA ARG A 458 -3.13 -9.30 12.52
C ARG A 458 -4.26 -9.11 13.54
N ARG A 459 -4.77 -7.89 13.67
CA ARG A 459 -5.87 -7.56 14.60
C ARG A 459 -7.16 -8.29 14.23
N ARG A 460 -7.43 -8.52 12.93
CA ARG A 460 -8.51 -9.39 12.47
C ARG A 460 -8.24 -10.86 12.74
N TYR A 461 -7.01 -11.33 12.48
CA TYR A 461 -6.62 -12.73 12.67
C TYR A 461 -6.84 -13.19 14.11
N PHE A 462 -6.47 -12.35 15.09
CA PHE A 462 -6.72 -12.61 16.50
C PHE A 462 -8.12 -12.19 16.97
N GLY A 463 -8.96 -11.70 16.06
CA GLY A 463 -10.40 -11.51 16.26
C GLY A 463 -10.80 -10.51 17.32
N HIS A 464 -9.99 -9.45 17.57
CA HIS A 464 -10.21 -8.74 18.79
C HIS A 464 -10.43 -7.23 18.69
N ARG A 465 -9.63 -6.45 17.98
CA ARG A 465 -9.63 -5.00 18.20
C ARG A 465 -9.91 -4.22 16.92
N PRO A 466 -10.67 -3.11 17.00
CA PRO A 466 -10.98 -2.28 15.84
C PRO A 466 -9.71 -1.69 15.20
N THR A 467 -9.75 -1.57 13.87
CA THR A 467 -8.73 -0.88 13.09
C THR A 467 -9.42 0.10 12.15
N ILE A 468 -9.31 1.40 12.45
CA ILE A 468 -9.96 2.46 11.68
C ILE A 468 -9.00 2.89 10.56
N ARG A 469 -9.41 2.69 9.33
CA ARG A 469 -8.71 3.17 8.13
C ARG A 469 -9.55 4.25 7.47
N PRO A 470 -9.01 5.44 7.14
CA PRO A 470 -9.81 6.49 6.55
C PRO A 470 -10.26 6.13 5.13
N ASN A 471 -11.52 6.37 4.83
CA ASN A 471 -12.01 6.38 3.44
C ASN A 471 -11.57 7.69 2.75
N THR A 472 -10.26 7.84 2.50
CA THR A 472 -9.65 9.07 2.01
C THR A 472 -10.28 9.59 0.72
N LYS A 473 -10.76 8.70 -0.14
CA LYS A 473 -11.41 9.07 -1.40
C LYS A 473 -12.75 9.81 -1.20
N LYS A 474 -13.56 9.38 -0.23
CA LYS A 474 -14.83 10.04 0.11
C LYS A 474 -14.60 11.25 1.03
N LEU A 475 -13.72 11.12 2.02
CA LEU A 475 -13.44 12.16 3.00
C LEU A 475 -12.76 13.40 2.39
N TYR A 476 -11.97 13.24 1.33
CA TYR A 476 -11.27 14.34 0.68
C TYR A 476 -12.15 15.56 0.38
N LYS A 477 -13.30 15.36 -0.26
CA LYS A 477 -14.22 16.46 -0.58
C LYS A 477 -14.82 17.06 0.68
N LEU A 478 -15.15 16.23 1.65
CA LEU A 478 -15.75 16.66 2.90
C LEU A 478 -14.81 17.59 3.68
N PHE A 479 -13.51 17.28 3.72
CA PHE A 479 -12.53 18.16 4.36
C PHE A 479 -12.35 19.50 3.62
N LEU A 480 -12.46 19.51 2.30
CA LEU A 480 -12.41 20.76 1.52
C LEU A 480 -13.64 21.65 1.77
N ASP A 481 -14.81 21.05 1.92
CA ASP A 481 -16.08 21.76 2.06
C ASP A 481 -16.46 22.04 3.54
N ARG A 482 -15.58 21.67 4.50
CA ARG A 482 -15.90 21.69 5.94
C ARG A 482 -16.37 23.05 6.46
N ASN A 483 -15.84 24.15 5.93
CA ASN A 483 -16.19 25.49 6.35
C ASN A 483 -17.60 25.93 5.91
N ASN A 484 -18.23 25.17 5.01
CA ASN A 484 -19.57 25.45 4.47
C ASN A 484 -20.67 24.60 5.13
N MET A 485 -20.37 23.89 6.23
CA MET A 485 -21.31 23.01 6.92
C MET A 485 -21.17 23.08 8.44
N THR A 486 -22.21 22.69 9.16
CA THR A 486 -22.16 22.55 10.61
C THR A 486 -21.34 21.32 11.02
N TRP A 487 -20.87 21.30 12.28
CA TRP A 487 -20.19 20.13 12.85
C TRP A 487 -21.04 18.86 12.77
N ASP A 488 -22.31 18.95 13.09
CA ASP A 488 -23.21 17.79 13.11
C ASP A 488 -23.41 17.20 11.71
N GLU A 489 -23.52 18.05 10.70
CA GLU A 489 -23.58 17.62 9.30
C GLU A 489 -22.26 16.96 8.86
N PHE A 490 -21.13 17.58 9.19
CA PHE A 490 -19.81 17.03 8.92
C PHE A 490 -19.64 15.67 9.57
N ALA A 491 -19.91 15.57 10.87
CA ALA A 491 -19.76 14.33 11.64
C ALA A 491 -20.69 13.22 11.14
N SER A 492 -21.92 13.55 10.76
CA SER A 492 -22.85 12.59 10.15
C SER A 492 -22.33 12.02 8.82
N LYS A 493 -21.79 12.90 7.95
CA LYS A 493 -21.17 12.47 6.67
C LYS A 493 -19.92 11.63 6.89
N VAL A 494 -19.07 11.99 7.87
CA VAL A 494 -17.88 11.17 8.22
C VAL A 494 -18.31 9.77 8.62
N ARG A 495 -19.27 9.64 9.54
CA ARG A 495 -19.77 8.33 9.99
C ARG A 495 -20.30 7.49 8.82
N THR A 496 -21.07 8.09 7.92
CA THR A 496 -21.58 7.43 6.72
C THR A 496 -20.46 6.96 5.79
N TYR A 497 -19.43 7.80 5.58
CA TYR A 497 -18.32 7.44 4.69
C TYR A 497 -17.36 6.41 5.28
N GLN A 498 -17.33 6.28 6.59
CA GLN A 498 -16.48 5.31 7.31
C GLN A 498 -17.14 3.92 7.46
N ILE A 499 -18.37 3.71 7.02
CA ILE A 499 -18.97 2.37 6.96
C ILE A 499 -18.10 1.47 6.07
N GLY A 500 -17.71 0.29 6.59
CA GLY A 500 -16.81 -0.63 5.92
C GLY A 500 -15.31 -0.31 6.06
N TYR A 501 -14.95 0.66 6.94
CA TYR A 501 -13.57 1.07 7.20
C TYR A 501 -13.22 1.08 8.69
N MET A 502 -14.01 0.39 9.51
CA MET A 502 -13.89 0.36 10.98
C MET A 502 -13.12 -0.86 11.50
N GLY A 503 -12.66 -1.74 10.63
CA GLY A 503 -11.83 -2.91 10.97
C GLY A 503 -12.63 -4.18 11.28
N GLU A 504 -13.91 -4.21 10.97
CA GLU A 504 -14.71 -5.42 11.11
C GLU A 504 -14.20 -6.56 10.20
N PRO A 505 -14.24 -7.83 10.63
CA PRO A 505 -13.68 -8.95 9.88
C PRO A 505 -14.21 -9.10 8.45
N LYS A 506 -15.47 -8.75 8.20
CA LYS A 506 -16.11 -8.86 6.87
C LYS A 506 -15.93 -7.65 5.96
N GLU A 507 -15.22 -6.62 6.36
CA GLU A 507 -15.05 -5.41 5.54
C GLU A 507 -14.24 -5.63 4.27
N VAL A 508 -13.36 -6.62 4.25
CA VAL A 508 -12.54 -6.94 3.09
C VAL A 508 -13.23 -8.02 2.26
N LYS A 509 -13.50 -7.71 0.98
CA LYS A 509 -14.12 -8.68 0.07
C LYS A 509 -13.19 -9.86 -0.20
N PRO A 510 -13.70 -11.12 -0.21
CA PRO A 510 -12.93 -12.30 -0.52
C PRO A 510 -12.17 -12.19 -1.85
N GLY A 511 -10.92 -12.67 -1.87
CA GLY A 511 -10.08 -12.65 -3.08
C GLY A 511 -9.58 -11.27 -3.52
N ARG A 512 -9.84 -10.23 -2.74
CA ARG A 512 -9.33 -8.87 -2.94
C ARG A 512 -8.44 -8.46 -1.78
N GLY A 513 -7.48 -7.57 -2.05
CA GLY A 513 -6.52 -7.08 -1.08
C GLY A 513 -5.33 -8.01 -0.86
N GLU A 514 -4.50 -7.66 0.11
CA GLU A 514 -3.33 -8.42 0.51
C GLU A 514 -3.74 -9.67 1.30
N PHE A 515 -2.87 -10.70 1.36
CA PHE A 515 -3.17 -11.96 2.06
C PHE A 515 -3.54 -11.73 3.54
N HIS A 516 -2.90 -10.78 4.20
CA HIS A 516 -3.13 -10.44 5.60
C HIS A 516 -4.42 -9.65 5.83
N GLU A 517 -5.03 -9.09 4.80
CA GLU A 517 -6.33 -8.40 4.86
C GLU A 517 -7.49 -9.30 4.39
N ASN A 518 -7.19 -10.41 3.71
CA ASN A 518 -8.21 -11.29 3.14
C ASN A 518 -8.76 -12.25 4.21
N PRO A 519 -10.02 -12.10 4.67
CA PRO A 519 -10.59 -12.94 5.71
C PRO A 519 -10.66 -14.41 5.32
N ASP A 520 -10.92 -14.74 4.04
CA ASP A 520 -11.05 -16.14 3.61
C ASP A 520 -9.73 -16.92 3.64
N SER A 521 -8.59 -16.22 3.63
CA SER A 521 -7.28 -16.86 3.66
C SER A 521 -6.82 -17.23 5.07
N CYS A 522 -7.03 -16.32 6.02
CA CYS A 522 -6.47 -16.42 7.37
C CYS A 522 -7.52 -16.40 8.48
N ILE A 523 -8.76 -16.01 8.19
CA ILE A 523 -9.81 -15.80 9.18
C ILE A 523 -10.99 -16.72 8.84
N CYS A 524 -11.42 -17.52 9.80
CA CYS A 524 -12.56 -18.42 9.68
C CYS A 524 -13.73 -17.93 10.55
N GLU A 525 -14.93 -18.27 10.12
CA GLU A 525 -16.16 -17.96 10.84
C GLU A 525 -16.61 -19.15 11.71
N THR A 526 -17.14 -18.87 12.89
CA THR A 526 -17.80 -19.87 13.73
C THR A 526 -19.17 -20.18 13.16
N LYS A 527 -19.49 -21.45 12.94
CA LYS A 527 -20.84 -21.89 12.51
C LYS A 527 -21.85 -21.45 13.56
N GLY A 528 -22.77 -20.55 13.21
CA GLY A 528 -23.77 -20.02 14.12
C GLY A 528 -24.25 -18.60 13.79
N LEU A 529 -23.61 -17.96 12.83
CA LEU A 529 -23.94 -16.58 12.43
C LEU A 529 -25.22 -16.50 11.57
N GLU A 530 -25.60 -17.58 10.87
CA GLU A 530 -26.75 -17.59 9.94
C GLU A 530 -28.12 -17.41 10.61
N SER A 531 -28.23 -17.68 11.91
CA SER A 531 -29.53 -17.61 12.61
C SER A 531 -29.89 -16.23 13.20
N SER A 532 -28.95 -15.28 13.24
CA SER A 532 -29.20 -13.96 13.87
C SER A 532 -29.37 -12.80 12.88
N GLN A 533 -29.12 -13.02 11.59
CA GLN A 533 -29.24 -11.99 10.56
C GLN A 533 -30.65 -11.87 9.93
N GLU A 534 -31.52 -12.89 10.08
CA GLU A 534 -32.88 -12.89 9.50
C GLU A 534 -33.93 -12.05 10.26
N ARG A 535 -33.61 -11.35 11.35
CA ARG A 535 -34.60 -10.63 12.15
C ARG A 535 -34.59 -9.11 12.10
N ASN A 536 -33.75 -8.48 11.33
CA ASN A 536 -33.67 -7.00 11.30
C ASN A 536 -33.70 -6.36 9.90
N ASP A 537 -34.01 -7.09 8.84
CA ASP A 537 -34.16 -6.54 7.50
C ASP A 537 -35.59 -6.10 7.19
N GLY A 538 -36.00 -5.05 7.87
CA GLY A 538 -37.27 -4.35 7.63
C GLY A 538 -37.08 -2.91 7.18
N VAL A 539 -36.11 -2.63 6.29
CA VAL A 539 -36.05 -1.38 5.52
C VAL A 539 -35.52 -1.73 4.12
N GLU A 540 -36.44 -1.89 3.18
CA GLU A 540 -36.14 -1.93 1.76
C GLU A 540 -35.63 -0.55 1.33
N VAL A 541 -34.33 -0.45 1.08
CA VAL A 541 -33.73 0.65 0.31
C VAL A 541 -33.48 0.12 -1.10
N SER A 542 -34.18 0.72 -2.06
CA SER A 542 -34.14 0.37 -3.47
C SER A 542 -32.73 0.36 -4.07
N ASP A 543 -32.29 -0.81 -4.53
CA ASP A 543 -30.95 -1.18 -4.99
C ASP A 543 -30.61 -0.76 -6.45
N GLU A 544 -31.26 0.23 -7.04
CA GLU A 544 -31.05 0.48 -8.49
C GLU A 544 -30.02 1.54 -8.90
N GLN A 545 -29.30 2.18 -7.96
CA GLN A 545 -28.31 3.24 -8.36
C GLN A 545 -26.87 3.03 -7.88
N GLU A 546 -26.51 1.95 -7.22
CA GLU A 546 -25.14 1.75 -6.66
C GLU A 546 -24.21 0.83 -7.47
N GLN A 547 -24.62 0.27 -8.59
CA GLN A 547 -23.77 -0.67 -9.35
C GLN A 547 -22.64 -0.03 -10.18
N GLN A 548 -22.46 1.29 -10.21
CA GLN A 548 -21.43 1.95 -11.05
C GLN A 548 -20.20 2.49 -10.33
N SER A 549 -20.02 2.34 -9.03
CA SER A 549 -18.89 2.95 -8.31
C SER A 549 -17.93 2.01 -7.55
N LEU A 550 -18.05 0.70 -7.72
CA LEU A 550 -17.09 -0.27 -7.14
C LEU A 550 -15.85 -0.44 -8.03
N GLN A 551 -15.20 0.67 -8.39
CA GLN A 551 -13.81 0.61 -8.81
C GLN A 551 -12.97 0.31 -7.56
N SER A 552 -12.25 -0.82 -7.63
CA SER A 552 -11.27 -1.27 -6.64
C SER A 552 -10.43 -0.12 -6.12
N ASP A 553 -10.23 -0.06 -4.79
CA ASP A 553 -9.20 0.79 -4.20
C ASP A 553 -7.91 0.55 -4.97
N PRO A 554 -7.26 1.61 -5.47
CA PRO A 554 -6.03 1.45 -6.20
C PRO A 554 -4.99 0.88 -5.23
N ASP A 555 -4.51 -0.31 -5.56
CA ASP A 555 -3.40 -0.94 -4.86
C ASP A 555 -2.19 -0.01 -4.97
N TRP A 556 -1.65 0.45 -3.83
CA TRP A 556 -0.44 1.29 -3.78
C TRP A 556 0.76 0.61 -4.44
N THR A 557 0.69 -0.71 -4.60
CA THR A 557 1.69 -1.49 -5.33
C THR A 557 1.63 -1.27 -6.84
N ASP A 558 0.53 -0.72 -7.39
CA ASP A 558 0.35 -0.50 -8.83
C ASP A 558 0.84 0.88 -9.32
N ILE A 559 1.37 1.74 -8.43
CA ILE A 559 1.88 3.07 -8.81
C ILE A 559 3.14 2.96 -9.69
N ASP A 560 3.85 1.85 -9.64
CA ASP A 560 5.15 1.69 -10.29
C ASP A 560 5.13 1.19 -11.74
N TYR A 561 3.97 0.81 -12.32
CA TYR A 561 4.01 0.17 -13.63
C TYR A 561 2.90 0.59 -14.59
N LEU A 562 3.23 1.57 -15.41
CA LEU A 562 3.03 1.48 -16.85
C LEU A 562 4.40 1.17 -17.46
N ASP A 563 4.77 -0.10 -17.47
CA ASP A 563 5.86 -0.60 -18.30
C ASP A 563 5.41 -0.46 -19.77
N THR A 564 5.92 0.56 -20.41
CA THR A 564 5.91 0.66 -21.87
C THR A 564 6.84 -0.44 -22.37
N GLY A 565 6.25 -1.55 -22.82
CA GLY A 565 6.96 -2.64 -23.46
C GLY A 565 7.88 -2.13 -24.55
N GLY A 566 9.13 -1.93 -24.21
CA GLY A 566 10.23 -1.73 -25.12
C GLY A 566 10.66 -3.08 -25.68
N LEU A 567 10.45 -3.29 -26.97
CA LEU A 567 11.05 -4.37 -27.73
C LEU A 567 12.55 -4.43 -27.44
N SER A 568 13.01 -5.43 -26.74
CA SER A 568 14.43 -5.80 -26.74
C SER A 568 14.73 -6.58 -28.03
N LYS A 569 15.39 -5.90 -28.97
CA LYS A 569 16.13 -6.55 -30.04
C LYS A 569 17.34 -7.24 -29.43
N GLU A 570 17.45 -8.52 -29.65
CA GLU A 570 18.68 -9.28 -29.49
C GLU A 570 19.77 -8.71 -30.42
N LEU A 571 20.98 -8.53 -29.89
CA LEU A 571 22.22 -8.35 -30.65
C LEU A 571 23.36 -9.14 -29.99
N PRO A 572 24.29 -9.69 -30.76
CA PRO A 572 25.15 -10.79 -30.35
C PRO A 572 26.43 -10.36 -29.62
N ASN A 573 27.07 -11.34 -29.01
CA ASN A 573 28.33 -11.32 -28.29
C ASN A 573 29.41 -10.42 -28.90
N ALA A 574 30.05 -9.58 -28.07
CA ALA A 574 31.45 -9.21 -28.25
C ALA A 574 32.10 -8.97 -26.89
N ASP A 575 33.25 -9.54 -26.77
CA ASP A 575 34.17 -9.62 -25.65
C ASP A 575 34.74 -8.25 -25.20
N SER A 576 35.18 -8.25 -23.94
CA SER A 576 36.25 -7.46 -23.32
C SER A 576 36.02 -5.96 -23.03
N SER A 577 36.07 -5.64 -21.79
CA SER A 577 37.08 -4.86 -21.05
C SER A 577 36.50 -4.10 -19.85
N VAL A 578 37.21 -4.29 -18.76
CA VAL A 578 37.03 -3.71 -17.43
C VAL A 578 37.02 -2.21 -17.48
N SER A 579 35.97 -1.57 -16.95
CA SER A 579 36.00 -0.20 -16.47
C SER A 579 35.11 -0.07 -15.24
N ASN A 580 35.75 0.04 -14.08
CA ASN A 580 35.14 0.41 -12.81
C ASN A 580 34.47 1.79 -12.92
N LYS A 581 33.14 1.79 -13.00
CA LYS A 581 32.33 2.96 -12.62
C LYS A 581 31.50 2.59 -11.42
N HIS A 582 31.71 3.32 -10.34
CA HIS A 582 30.90 3.32 -9.13
C HIS A 582 29.42 3.40 -9.51
N GLY A 583 28.70 2.28 -9.37
CA GLY A 583 27.26 2.25 -9.53
C GLY A 583 26.61 3.00 -8.37
N GLN A 584 25.96 4.10 -8.67
CA GLN A 584 24.99 4.70 -7.76
C GLN A 584 23.88 3.68 -7.48
N PRO A 585 23.43 3.53 -6.22
CA PRO A 585 22.36 2.59 -5.91
C PRO A 585 21.09 2.99 -6.65
N GLU A 586 20.55 2.08 -7.44
CA GLU A 586 19.21 2.18 -8.01
C GLU A 586 18.20 2.20 -6.85
N VAL A 587 17.55 3.34 -6.68
CA VAL A 587 16.54 3.53 -5.65
C VAL A 587 15.24 2.98 -6.18
N GLU A 588 14.91 1.76 -5.77
CA GLU A 588 13.61 1.15 -6.02
C GLU A 588 12.58 1.58 -4.97
N ALA A 589 11.34 1.61 -5.43
CA ALA A 589 10.16 2.05 -4.74
C ALA A 589 10.08 1.66 -3.26
N PHE A 590 10.05 2.66 -2.42
CA PHE A 590 9.89 2.52 -0.98
C PHE A 590 8.41 2.62 -0.64
N PHE A 591 7.79 1.50 -0.37
CA PHE A 591 6.69 1.46 0.58
C PHE A 591 7.32 1.28 1.94
N SER A 592 7.59 2.38 2.60
CA SER A 592 8.15 2.35 3.94
C SER A 592 7.04 2.36 4.99
N ASP A 593 7.37 1.82 6.12
CA ASP A 593 6.56 1.80 7.34
C ASP A 593 6.22 3.19 7.86
#